data_acbaacc6531e7e4920c9361955dd9c67
#
_entry.id   acbaacc6531e7e4920c9361955dd9c67
#
_cell.length_a   1.000
_cell.length_b   1.000
_cell.length_c   1.000
_cell.angle_alpha   90.00
_cell.angle_beta   90.00
_cell.angle_gamma   90.00
#
_symmetry.space_group_name_H-M   'P 1'
#
loop_
_entity.id
_entity.type
_entity.pdbx_description
1 polymer ?
#
loop_
_entity_poly.entity_id
_entity_poly.type
_entity_poly.pdbx_seq_one_letter_code
_entity_poly.pdbx_strand_id
1 'polypeptide(L)'
;MPSYTEGQKRKAIEAVEECGGSVTRAIRRLGYPSRQTMYQWLNQRDASHERRAGRPWSHYDPELKAQAISFVRSGMAAGDVAEMLGVSSAAVVYNWARAAENPCPAAADRRPIAPMRDSEERAYGGFEGSLEDRVRQLELENDILRAVAKVLKAESPGPMTNREKTLVINELRAMTGRSLKELTASLRISKSSYEYQRRALARPDKHAGLRVRVREIFEGASGSRGYRYVAHELRSGEDPIVVSEKVVRRVMREEGLAVVYAKKKAGYSSYKGEISDAPENLVRRDFHAAAPNELWLTDITEFGLPDGKVYLSPILDCFDGGLAAWSIGTSPNAELANSSLEAACGTLSEGQHPVTRSDRGCHYRWPGWIAIYEKNLLVRSMSKKGCSPDNSAMEGFFGRLKNEFFHHRDWSGVPIPEFCRMLDSYLRYYNEGRSKERLGWMSPMQYRRSLGLAA
;
A
#
# COMPACT_ATOMS: atom_id res chain seq x y z
N MET A 1 16.12 19.48 -0.81
CA MET A 1 16.99 18.61 -1.61
C MET A 1 18.30 19.32 -1.82
N PRO A 2 19.48 18.68 -1.73
CA PRO A 2 20.71 19.34 -2.10
C PRO A 2 20.59 19.83 -3.54
N SER A 3 20.82 21.11 -3.78
CA SER A 3 20.83 21.70 -5.12
C SER A 3 22.17 21.37 -5.76
N TYR A 4 22.17 20.55 -6.79
CA TYR A 4 23.36 20.25 -7.57
C TYR A 4 23.51 21.24 -8.72
N THR A 5 24.74 21.65 -9.00
CA THR A 5 25.05 22.51 -10.15
C THR A 5 24.97 21.71 -11.46
N GLU A 6 24.76 22.40 -12.59
CA GLU A 6 24.75 21.75 -13.91
C GLU A 6 26.08 21.03 -14.23
N GLY A 7 27.20 21.56 -13.72
CA GLY A 7 28.50 20.90 -13.82
C GLY A 7 28.56 19.56 -13.06
N GLN A 8 28.00 19.51 -11.86
CA GLN A 8 27.91 18.27 -11.08
C GLN A 8 26.99 17.24 -11.73
N LYS A 9 25.87 17.69 -12.30
CA LYS A 9 24.93 16.84 -13.02
C LYS A 9 25.59 16.20 -14.25
N ARG A 10 26.30 17.01 -15.08
CA ARG A 10 27.02 16.51 -16.25
C ARG A 10 28.11 15.51 -15.87
N LYS A 11 28.94 15.82 -14.87
CA LYS A 11 29.99 14.93 -14.37
C LYS A 11 29.43 13.61 -13.84
N ALA A 12 28.24 13.62 -13.22
CA ALA A 12 27.60 12.42 -12.73
C ALA A 12 27.07 11.54 -13.88
N ILE A 13 26.56 12.12 -14.94
CA ILE A 13 26.10 11.39 -16.13
C ILE A 13 27.29 10.79 -16.89
N GLU A 14 28.38 11.54 -17.07
CA GLU A 14 29.64 11.04 -17.68
C GLU A 14 30.20 9.85 -16.89
N ALA A 15 30.20 9.92 -15.56
CA ALA A 15 30.66 8.82 -14.72
C ALA A 15 29.81 7.54 -14.88
N VAL A 16 28.53 7.64 -15.23
CA VAL A 16 27.71 6.45 -15.54
C VAL A 16 28.16 5.82 -16.84
N GLU A 17 28.50 6.62 -17.84
CA GLU A 17 29.04 6.13 -19.14
C GLU A 17 30.40 5.46 -18.96
N GLU A 18 31.32 6.08 -18.24
CA GLU A 18 32.62 5.51 -17.88
C GLU A 18 32.51 4.21 -17.08
N CYS A 19 31.47 4.06 -16.28
CA CYS A 19 31.19 2.85 -15.52
C CYS A 19 30.37 1.80 -16.31
N GLY A 20 30.31 1.90 -17.63
CA GLY A 20 29.60 0.96 -18.49
C GLY A 20 28.08 0.95 -18.28
N GLY A 21 27.48 2.10 -17.96
CA GLY A 21 26.04 2.25 -17.70
C GLY A 21 25.61 1.91 -16.26
N SER A 22 26.54 1.58 -15.38
CA SER A 22 26.24 1.19 -14.00
C SER A 22 26.06 2.40 -13.08
N VAL A 23 24.81 2.78 -12.82
CA VAL A 23 24.43 3.86 -11.90
C VAL A 23 24.99 3.63 -10.50
N THR A 24 25.00 2.40 -10.01
CA THR A 24 25.50 2.05 -8.67
C THR A 24 27.00 2.27 -8.53
N ARG A 25 27.79 1.91 -9.57
CA ARG A 25 29.26 2.14 -9.59
C ARG A 25 29.58 3.63 -9.67
N ALA A 26 28.88 4.38 -10.51
CA ALA A 26 29.07 5.81 -10.66
C ALA A 26 28.78 6.58 -9.35
N ILE A 27 27.68 6.25 -8.66
CA ILE A 27 27.36 6.86 -7.36
C ILE A 27 28.39 6.49 -6.30
N ARG A 28 28.84 5.25 -6.24
CA ARG A 28 29.89 4.82 -5.28
C ARG A 28 31.21 5.57 -5.51
N ARG A 29 31.57 5.82 -6.76
CA ARG A 29 32.79 6.55 -7.12
C ARG A 29 32.71 8.03 -6.81
N LEU A 30 31.56 8.66 -7.02
CA LEU A 30 31.38 10.09 -6.87
C LEU A 30 30.88 10.53 -5.49
N GLY A 31 30.26 9.62 -4.72
CA GLY A 31 29.62 9.94 -3.44
C GLY A 31 28.29 10.71 -3.57
N TYR A 32 27.86 11.03 -4.78
CA TYR A 32 26.59 11.70 -5.11
C TYR A 32 26.16 11.37 -6.54
N PRO A 33 24.92 11.67 -6.95
CA PRO A 33 23.72 11.99 -6.18
C PRO A 33 23.05 10.74 -5.58
N SER A 34 21.83 10.90 -5.05
CA SER A 34 21.01 9.72 -4.72
C SER A 34 20.67 8.94 -5.99
N ARG A 35 20.44 7.62 -5.85
CA ARG A 35 20.07 6.74 -6.96
C ARG A 35 18.86 7.25 -7.76
N GLN A 36 17.86 7.76 -7.05
CA GLN A 36 16.65 8.32 -7.65
C GLN A 36 16.95 9.59 -8.48
N THR A 37 17.79 10.48 -7.96
CA THR A 37 18.20 11.69 -8.64
C THR A 37 19.02 11.39 -9.89
N MET A 38 19.90 10.38 -9.85
CA MET A 38 20.68 9.96 -11.01
C MET A 38 19.78 9.46 -12.14
N TYR A 39 18.77 8.62 -11.84
CA TYR A 39 17.81 8.17 -12.84
C TYR A 39 16.96 9.31 -13.41
N GLN A 40 16.59 10.31 -12.60
CA GLN A 40 15.90 11.51 -13.09
C GLN A 40 16.76 12.27 -14.11
N TRP A 41 18.05 12.44 -13.86
CA TRP A 41 18.96 13.13 -14.78
C TRP A 41 19.19 12.36 -16.07
N LEU A 42 19.35 11.06 -16.01
CA LEU A 42 19.44 10.19 -17.20
C LEU A 42 18.18 10.26 -18.05
N ASN A 43 17.01 10.16 -17.43
CA ASN A 43 15.72 10.27 -18.13
C ASN A 43 15.50 11.68 -18.75
N GLN A 44 15.97 12.75 -18.11
CA GLN A 44 15.90 14.10 -18.67
C GLN A 44 16.80 14.26 -19.90
N ARG A 45 17.98 13.64 -19.91
CA ARG A 45 18.87 13.62 -21.07
C ARG A 45 18.23 12.84 -22.25
N ASP A 46 17.66 11.68 -21.96
CA ASP A 46 17.08 10.80 -22.98
C ASP A 46 15.73 11.33 -23.52
N ALA A 47 15.06 12.22 -22.79
CA ALA A 47 13.83 12.90 -23.25
C ALA A 47 14.08 13.90 -24.39
N SER A 48 15.35 14.32 -24.63
CA SER A 48 15.76 15.13 -25.78
C SER A 48 16.04 14.28 -27.05
N HIS A 49 16.10 12.97 -26.93
CA HIS A 49 16.16 12.02 -28.03
C HIS A 49 14.91 11.15 -28.01
N GLU A 50 14.14 11.21 -29.07
CA GLU A 50 12.92 10.49 -29.44
C GLU A 50 12.48 9.34 -28.50
N ARG A 51 11.19 9.38 -28.08
CA ARG A 51 10.49 8.33 -27.33
C ARG A 51 10.72 6.96 -28.00
N ARG A 52 11.73 6.23 -27.60
CA ARG A 52 11.85 4.82 -27.93
C ARG A 52 10.88 4.05 -27.03
N ALA A 53 9.99 3.31 -27.67
CA ALA A 53 9.13 2.30 -27.06
C ALA A 53 9.91 1.47 -26.05
N GLY A 54 9.26 1.11 -24.94
CA GLY A 54 9.86 0.41 -23.81
C GLY A 54 10.78 -0.73 -24.25
N ARG A 55 12.00 -0.77 -23.71
CA ARG A 55 12.94 -1.87 -23.96
C ARG A 55 12.27 -3.16 -23.48
N PRO A 56 12.14 -4.18 -24.36
CA PRO A 56 11.78 -5.51 -23.91
C PRO A 56 12.82 -5.96 -22.89
N TRP A 57 12.42 -6.76 -21.92
CA TRP A 57 13.29 -7.45 -20.97
C TRP A 57 14.50 -8.01 -21.74
N SER A 58 15.72 -7.61 -21.38
CA SER A 58 16.93 -7.97 -22.10
C SER A 58 17.01 -9.50 -22.19
N HIS A 59 16.74 -10.04 -23.38
CA HIS A 59 17.08 -11.41 -23.68
C HIS A 59 18.61 -11.46 -23.78
N TYR A 60 19.24 -11.99 -22.75
CA TYR A 60 20.65 -12.33 -22.84
C TYR A 60 20.86 -13.36 -23.93
N ASP A 61 21.95 -13.19 -24.73
CA ASP A 61 22.32 -14.09 -25.77
C ASP A 61 22.38 -15.54 -25.27
N PRO A 62 21.85 -16.52 -26.02
CA PRO A 62 21.97 -17.95 -25.70
C PRO A 62 23.40 -18.41 -25.45
N GLU A 63 24.37 -17.88 -26.20
CA GLU A 63 25.80 -18.21 -26.07
C GLU A 63 26.34 -17.69 -24.72
N LEU A 64 26.00 -16.46 -24.32
CA LEU A 64 26.41 -15.90 -23.05
C LEU A 64 25.80 -16.67 -21.86
N LYS A 65 24.55 -17.14 -21.99
CA LYS A 65 23.95 -18.04 -21.01
C LYS A 65 24.67 -19.36 -20.89
N ALA A 66 25.05 -19.97 -22.02
CA ALA A 66 25.77 -21.23 -22.04
C ALA A 66 27.18 -21.10 -21.42
N GLN A 67 27.87 -19.99 -21.68
CA GLN A 67 29.15 -19.68 -21.05
C GLN A 67 29.01 -19.51 -19.54
N ALA A 68 27.99 -18.74 -19.06
CA ALA A 68 27.73 -18.55 -17.65
C ALA A 68 27.47 -19.89 -16.93
N ILE A 69 26.67 -20.76 -17.52
CA ILE A 69 26.37 -22.11 -17.00
C ILE A 69 27.65 -22.96 -16.93
N SER A 70 28.51 -22.90 -17.96
CA SER A 70 29.76 -23.62 -17.99
C SER A 70 30.69 -23.20 -16.86
N PHE A 71 30.84 -21.91 -16.59
CA PHE A 71 31.70 -21.40 -15.52
C PHE A 71 31.16 -21.76 -14.13
N VAL A 72 29.83 -21.73 -13.92
CA VAL A 72 29.27 -22.20 -12.65
C VAL A 72 29.47 -23.69 -12.43
N ARG A 73 29.37 -24.52 -13.50
CA ARG A 73 29.63 -25.95 -13.45
C ARG A 73 31.11 -26.29 -13.20
N SER A 74 32.04 -25.42 -13.61
CA SER A 74 33.46 -25.57 -13.26
C SER A 74 33.83 -25.15 -11.85
N GLY A 75 32.81 -24.76 -11.02
CA GLY A 75 32.97 -24.42 -9.60
C GLY A 75 33.14 -22.92 -9.32
N MET A 76 32.99 -22.04 -10.33
CA MET A 76 33.08 -20.60 -10.12
C MET A 76 31.83 -20.08 -9.47
N ALA A 77 31.95 -19.17 -8.49
CA ALA A 77 30.78 -18.61 -7.81
C ALA A 77 29.93 -17.75 -8.77
N ALA A 78 28.60 -17.88 -8.71
CA ALA A 78 27.67 -17.17 -9.60
C ALA A 78 27.81 -15.63 -9.54
N GLY A 79 28.34 -15.10 -8.43
CA GLY A 79 28.67 -13.68 -8.28
C GLY A 79 29.81 -13.24 -9.20
N ASP A 80 30.88 -14.01 -9.20
CA ASP A 80 32.08 -13.73 -9.98
C ASP A 80 31.82 -13.91 -11.49
N VAL A 81 31.01 -14.91 -11.84
CA VAL A 81 30.54 -15.13 -13.22
C VAL A 81 29.67 -13.99 -13.72
N ALA A 82 28.77 -13.47 -12.87
CA ALA A 82 27.93 -12.34 -13.20
C ALA A 82 28.75 -11.06 -13.44
N GLU A 83 29.79 -10.85 -12.64
CA GLU A 83 30.69 -9.72 -12.79
C GLU A 83 31.56 -9.83 -14.04
N MET A 84 32.12 -11.01 -14.30
CA MET A 84 32.97 -11.28 -15.44
C MET A 84 32.24 -11.16 -16.79
N LEU A 85 31.00 -11.66 -16.86
CA LEU A 85 30.18 -11.65 -18.07
C LEU A 85 29.25 -10.44 -18.22
N GLY A 86 29.30 -9.48 -17.28
CA GLY A 86 28.45 -8.29 -17.32
C GLY A 86 26.96 -8.56 -17.11
N VAL A 87 26.59 -9.66 -16.45
CA VAL A 87 25.21 -10.04 -16.16
C VAL A 87 24.68 -9.24 -14.96
N SER A 88 23.43 -8.82 -15.00
CA SER A 88 22.83 -7.88 -14.08
C SER A 88 22.87 -8.30 -12.59
N SER A 89 22.93 -9.60 -12.28
CA SER A 89 23.08 -10.11 -10.91
C SER A 89 23.46 -11.59 -10.85
N ALA A 90 24.09 -12.00 -9.74
CA ALA A 90 24.38 -13.40 -9.42
C ALA A 90 23.13 -14.30 -9.42
N ALA A 91 21.96 -13.75 -9.04
CA ALA A 91 20.70 -14.48 -9.04
C ALA A 91 20.25 -14.92 -10.45
N VAL A 92 20.55 -14.11 -11.47
CA VAL A 92 20.23 -14.43 -12.87
C VAL A 92 21.09 -15.61 -13.33
N VAL A 93 22.40 -15.59 -13.06
CA VAL A 93 23.33 -16.66 -13.39
C VAL A 93 22.97 -17.96 -12.65
N TYR A 94 22.65 -17.87 -11.37
CA TYR A 94 22.23 -19.01 -10.56
C TYR A 94 20.94 -19.66 -11.09
N ASN A 95 19.96 -18.85 -11.51
CA ASN A 95 18.72 -19.35 -12.09
C ASN A 95 18.97 -20.07 -13.43
N TRP A 96 19.91 -19.60 -14.26
CA TRP A 96 20.28 -20.29 -15.49
C TRP A 96 20.96 -21.63 -15.21
N ALA A 97 21.90 -21.70 -14.28
CA ALA A 97 22.56 -22.93 -13.88
C ALA A 97 21.56 -23.96 -13.35
N ARG A 98 20.65 -23.55 -12.44
CA ARG A 98 19.59 -24.40 -11.89
C ARG A 98 18.60 -24.89 -12.94
N ALA A 99 18.22 -24.04 -13.89
CA ALA A 99 17.34 -24.43 -15.00
C ALA A 99 17.99 -25.44 -15.94
N ALA A 100 19.33 -25.41 -16.07
CA ALA A 100 20.10 -26.36 -16.88
C ALA A 100 20.31 -27.72 -16.18
N GLU A 101 20.28 -27.77 -14.85
CA GLU A 101 20.33 -28.99 -14.04
C GLU A 101 18.99 -29.75 -14.00
N ASN A 102 17.86 -29.01 -14.06
CA ASN A 102 16.51 -29.57 -14.09
C ASN A 102 15.75 -29.03 -15.31
N PRO A 103 15.98 -29.54 -16.52
CA PRO A 103 15.24 -29.11 -17.70
C PRO A 103 13.78 -29.50 -17.53
N CYS A 104 12.93 -28.47 -17.39
CA CYS A 104 11.48 -28.68 -17.42
C CYS A 104 11.10 -29.20 -18.84
N PRO A 105 10.40 -30.34 -18.99
CA PRO A 105 10.12 -30.95 -20.30
C PRO A 105 9.30 -30.05 -21.25
N ALA A 106 8.80 -28.92 -20.79
CA ALA A 106 7.94 -28.02 -21.56
C ALA A 106 8.69 -26.97 -22.40
N ALA A 107 10.04 -26.90 -22.34
CA ALA A 107 10.81 -25.89 -23.05
C ALA A 107 11.32 -26.31 -24.45
N ALA A 108 11.22 -27.59 -24.81
CA ALA A 108 11.77 -28.13 -26.05
C ALA A 108 10.89 -27.92 -27.30
N ASP A 109 9.66 -27.44 -27.17
CA ASP A 109 8.69 -27.37 -28.27
C ASP A 109 8.21 -25.95 -28.63
N ARG A 110 9.02 -24.93 -28.38
CA ARG A 110 8.78 -23.57 -28.92
C ARG A 110 9.58 -23.36 -30.18
N ARG A 111 9.01 -23.79 -31.33
CA ARG A 111 9.48 -23.33 -32.63
C ARG A 111 9.37 -21.82 -32.74
N PRO A 112 10.34 -21.12 -33.37
CA PRO A 112 10.26 -19.68 -33.59
C PRO A 112 9.04 -19.35 -34.42
N ILE A 113 8.24 -18.38 -33.95
CA ILE A 113 7.11 -17.81 -34.69
C ILE A 113 7.71 -17.04 -35.86
N ALA A 114 7.54 -17.55 -37.06
CA ALA A 114 7.89 -16.86 -38.32
C ALA A 114 6.96 -15.63 -38.49
N PRO A 115 7.43 -14.54 -39.17
CA PRO A 115 6.64 -13.36 -39.37
C PRO A 115 5.38 -13.66 -40.17
N MET A 116 4.25 -13.12 -39.73
CA MET A 116 2.98 -13.19 -40.42
C MET A 116 3.12 -12.59 -41.82
N ARG A 117 3.06 -13.44 -42.83
CA ARG A 117 2.73 -13.06 -44.20
C ARG A 117 1.25 -13.28 -44.40
N ASP A 118 0.61 -12.28 -44.98
CA ASP A 118 -0.78 -12.31 -45.44
C ASP A 118 -1.12 -13.64 -46.12
N SER A 119 -2.11 -14.32 -45.55
CA SER A 119 -2.82 -15.37 -46.28
C SER A 119 -4.16 -15.63 -45.62
N GLU A 120 -5.20 -15.08 -46.19
CA GLU A 120 -6.60 -15.42 -45.95
C GLU A 120 -6.97 -16.87 -46.29
N GLU A 121 -5.99 -17.76 -46.58
CA GLU A 121 -6.24 -19.13 -47.03
C GLU A 121 -5.85 -20.25 -46.05
N ARG A 122 -5.60 -20.00 -44.77
CA ARG A 122 -5.36 -21.08 -43.78
C ARG A 122 -6.36 -21.15 -42.63
N ALA A 123 -7.57 -20.73 -42.83
CA ALA A 123 -8.65 -20.90 -41.85
C ALA A 123 -9.30 -22.29 -41.86
N TYR A 124 -8.95 -23.18 -42.81
CA TYR A 124 -9.48 -24.55 -42.86
C TYR A 124 -8.31 -25.57 -42.91
N GLY A 125 -7.54 -25.68 -41.84
CA GLY A 125 -6.73 -26.87 -41.63
C GLY A 125 -7.67 -28.07 -41.52
N GLY A 126 -7.53 -29.02 -42.49
CA GLY A 126 -8.43 -30.14 -42.63
C GLY A 126 -8.66 -30.91 -41.34
N PHE A 127 -9.89 -30.94 -40.90
CA PHE A 127 -10.37 -31.80 -39.84
C PHE A 127 -10.47 -33.23 -40.45
N GLU A 128 -9.65 -34.17 -39.98
CA GLU A 128 -9.70 -35.59 -40.38
C GLU A 128 -10.86 -36.35 -39.73
N GLY A 129 -12.05 -35.77 -39.67
CA GLY A 129 -13.23 -36.36 -39.03
C GLY A 129 -14.50 -36.00 -39.79
N SER A 130 -15.61 -36.70 -39.48
CA SER A 130 -16.91 -36.40 -40.05
C SER A 130 -17.39 -35.00 -39.61
N LEU A 131 -18.29 -34.38 -40.37
CA LEU A 131 -19.01 -33.17 -39.98
C LEU A 131 -19.67 -33.30 -38.59
N GLU A 132 -20.15 -34.50 -38.25
CA GLU A 132 -20.74 -34.79 -36.95
C GLU A 132 -19.72 -34.73 -35.81
N ASP A 133 -18.49 -35.18 -36.05
CA ASP A 133 -17.40 -35.07 -35.07
C ASP A 133 -17.00 -33.64 -34.84
N ARG A 134 -17.02 -32.80 -35.90
CA ARG A 134 -16.73 -31.37 -35.79
C ARG A 134 -17.82 -30.62 -35.02
N VAL A 135 -19.08 -30.93 -35.29
CA VAL A 135 -20.21 -30.38 -34.53
C VAL A 135 -20.08 -30.74 -33.04
N ARG A 136 -19.85 -32.02 -32.75
CA ARG A 136 -19.66 -32.50 -31.36
C ARG A 136 -18.51 -31.81 -30.62
N GLN A 137 -17.41 -31.53 -31.34
CA GLN A 137 -16.27 -30.79 -30.77
C GLN A 137 -16.62 -29.32 -30.48
N LEU A 138 -17.29 -28.64 -31.41
CA LEU A 138 -17.73 -27.24 -31.23
C LEU A 138 -18.76 -27.10 -30.12
N GLU A 139 -19.67 -28.04 -29.99
CA GLU A 139 -20.62 -28.09 -28.87
C GLU A 139 -19.89 -28.23 -27.54
N LEU A 140 -18.88 -29.12 -27.45
CA LEU A 140 -18.09 -29.24 -26.24
C LEU A 140 -17.32 -27.98 -25.90
N GLU A 141 -16.69 -27.33 -26.88
CA GLU A 141 -16.00 -26.04 -26.69
C GLU A 141 -16.97 -24.95 -26.20
N ASN A 142 -18.18 -24.88 -26.75
CA ASN A 142 -19.21 -23.93 -26.32
C ASN A 142 -19.68 -24.22 -24.89
N ASP A 143 -19.92 -25.48 -24.55
CA ASP A 143 -20.30 -25.89 -23.19
C ASP A 143 -19.19 -25.55 -22.18
N ILE A 144 -17.91 -25.78 -22.55
CA ILE A 144 -16.77 -25.38 -21.71
C ILE A 144 -16.74 -23.86 -21.50
N LEU A 145 -16.91 -23.06 -22.56
CA LEU A 145 -16.94 -21.60 -22.44
C LEU A 145 -18.08 -21.11 -21.54
N ARG A 146 -19.28 -21.70 -21.67
CA ARG A 146 -20.42 -21.36 -20.80
C ARG A 146 -20.16 -21.74 -19.34
N ALA A 147 -19.60 -22.93 -19.09
CA ALA A 147 -19.28 -23.36 -17.74
C ALA A 147 -18.13 -22.50 -17.12
N VAL A 148 -17.14 -22.12 -17.91
CA VAL A 148 -16.08 -21.20 -17.49
C VAL A 148 -16.66 -19.84 -17.13
N ALA A 149 -17.52 -19.28 -17.96
CA ALA A 149 -18.18 -17.99 -17.70
C ALA A 149 -19.03 -18.03 -16.43
N LYS A 150 -19.71 -19.16 -16.16
CA LYS A 150 -20.53 -19.35 -14.94
C LYS A 150 -19.69 -19.51 -13.69
N VAL A 151 -18.58 -20.25 -13.75
CA VAL A 151 -17.75 -20.60 -12.58
C VAL A 151 -16.73 -19.53 -12.24
N LEU A 152 -16.12 -18.88 -13.22
CA LEU A 152 -14.96 -18.01 -13.02
C LEU A 152 -15.29 -16.50 -13.00
N LYS A 153 -16.57 -16.07 -12.99
CA LYS A 153 -16.88 -14.63 -12.96
C LYS A 153 -15.73 -13.78 -13.51
N ALA A 154 -15.57 -13.73 -14.79
CA ALA A 154 -14.82 -12.83 -15.71
C ALA A 154 -13.50 -12.13 -15.30
N GLU A 155 -12.83 -12.40 -14.18
CA GLU A 155 -11.76 -11.52 -13.67
C GLU A 155 -10.36 -12.15 -13.48
N SER A 156 -10.10 -13.34 -14.01
CA SER A 156 -8.75 -13.92 -13.88
C SER A 156 -8.03 -13.99 -15.23
N PRO A 157 -7.18 -13.03 -15.58
CA PRO A 157 -6.35 -13.10 -16.78
C PRO A 157 -5.17 -14.06 -16.57
N GLY A 158 -5.41 -15.36 -16.73
CA GLY A 158 -4.36 -16.36 -16.58
C GLY A 158 -4.84 -17.77 -16.94
N PRO A 159 -3.91 -18.75 -17.07
CA PRO A 159 -4.31 -20.14 -17.31
C PRO A 159 -5.04 -20.69 -16.08
N MET A 160 -6.16 -21.39 -16.31
CA MET A 160 -6.97 -22.01 -15.26
C MET A 160 -6.13 -22.94 -14.37
N THR A 161 -6.27 -22.79 -13.07
CA THR A 161 -5.70 -23.70 -12.06
C THR A 161 -6.41 -25.05 -12.08
N ASN A 162 -5.77 -26.10 -11.54
CA ASN A 162 -6.39 -27.42 -11.44
C ASN A 162 -7.68 -27.42 -10.60
N ARG A 163 -7.79 -26.51 -9.62
CA ARG A 163 -9.01 -26.33 -8.83
C ARG A 163 -10.14 -25.77 -9.68
N GLU A 164 -9.87 -24.73 -10.47
CA GLU A 164 -10.85 -24.11 -11.38
C GLU A 164 -11.28 -25.09 -12.46
N LYS A 165 -10.34 -25.82 -13.09
CA LYS A 165 -10.66 -26.88 -14.02
C LYS A 165 -11.58 -27.94 -13.42
N THR A 166 -11.36 -28.31 -12.16
CA THR A 166 -12.21 -29.27 -11.46
C THR A 166 -13.62 -28.75 -11.23
N LEU A 167 -13.77 -27.46 -10.87
CA LEU A 167 -15.09 -26.82 -10.73
C LEU A 167 -15.83 -26.79 -12.06
N VAL A 168 -15.15 -26.42 -13.15
CA VAL A 168 -15.72 -26.42 -14.51
C VAL A 168 -16.13 -27.83 -14.92
N ILE A 169 -15.31 -28.86 -14.67
CA ILE A 169 -15.66 -30.25 -14.95
C ILE A 169 -16.90 -30.70 -14.17
N ASN A 170 -16.98 -30.36 -12.88
CA ASN A 170 -18.15 -30.73 -12.06
C ASN A 170 -19.43 -30.07 -12.61
N GLU A 171 -19.38 -28.82 -12.98
CA GLU A 171 -20.52 -28.11 -13.60
C GLU A 171 -20.91 -28.71 -14.95
N LEU A 172 -19.94 -28.98 -15.83
CA LEU A 172 -20.19 -29.62 -17.12
C LEU A 172 -20.81 -30.99 -16.98
N ARG A 173 -20.34 -31.80 -16.03
CA ARG A 173 -20.94 -33.12 -15.77
C ARG A 173 -22.38 -33.02 -15.30
N ALA A 174 -22.67 -32.02 -14.46
CA ALA A 174 -24.04 -31.79 -13.99
C ALA A 174 -24.98 -31.31 -15.12
N MET A 175 -24.48 -30.51 -16.04
CA MET A 175 -25.26 -29.93 -17.14
C MET A 175 -25.42 -30.87 -18.33
N THR A 176 -24.37 -31.60 -18.71
CA THR A 176 -24.30 -32.28 -20.00
C THR A 176 -24.25 -33.83 -19.87
N GLY A 177 -23.99 -34.37 -18.67
CA GLY A 177 -23.82 -35.81 -18.46
C GLY A 177 -22.58 -36.43 -19.16
N ARG A 178 -21.68 -35.62 -19.76
CA ARG A 178 -20.49 -36.09 -20.48
C ARG A 178 -19.53 -36.88 -19.61
N SER A 179 -18.75 -37.75 -20.24
CA SER A 179 -17.83 -38.65 -19.53
C SER A 179 -16.67 -37.87 -18.87
N LEU A 180 -16.22 -38.30 -17.70
CA LEU A 180 -15.05 -37.70 -17.03
C LEU A 180 -13.79 -37.81 -17.88
N LYS A 181 -13.60 -38.88 -18.65
CA LYS A 181 -12.43 -39.07 -19.53
C LYS A 181 -12.38 -37.99 -20.59
N GLU A 182 -13.47 -37.69 -21.23
CA GLU A 182 -13.58 -36.65 -22.26
C GLU A 182 -13.29 -35.24 -21.69
N LEU A 183 -13.92 -34.87 -20.57
CA LEU A 183 -13.76 -33.56 -19.96
C LEU A 183 -12.36 -33.33 -19.37
N THR A 184 -11.75 -34.35 -18.77
CA THR A 184 -10.37 -34.23 -18.27
C THR A 184 -9.34 -34.09 -19.40
N ALA A 185 -9.58 -34.80 -20.53
CA ALA A 185 -8.74 -34.63 -21.72
C ALA A 185 -8.86 -33.21 -22.31
N SER A 186 -10.07 -32.70 -22.50
CA SER A 186 -10.34 -31.36 -23.07
C SER A 186 -9.76 -30.24 -22.22
N LEU A 187 -9.86 -30.32 -20.89
CA LEU A 187 -9.30 -29.33 -19.97
C LEU A 187 -7.83 -29.58 -19.58
N ARG A 188 -7.21 -30.61 -20.16
CA ARG A 188 -5.81 -30.99 -19.89
C ARG A 188 -5.51 -31.09 -18.40
N ILE A 189 -6.28 -31.92 -17.68
CA ILE A 189 -6.06 -32.24 -16.26
C ILE A 189 -6.00 -33.76 -16.12
N SER A 190 -5.06 -34.30 -15.34
CA SER A 190 -5.02 -35.73 -15.07
C SER A 190 -6.21 -36.17 -14.17
N LYS A 191 -6.68 -37.39 -14.34
CA LYS A 191 -7.73 -37.96 -13.49
C LYS A 191 -7.36 -37.94 -12.00
N SER A 192 -6.08 -38.19 -11.68
CA SER A 192 -5.58 -38.15 -10.30
C SER A 192 -5.64 -36.71 -9.73
N SER A 193 -5.25 -35.72 -10.49
CA SER A 193 -5.35 -34.31 -10.08
C SER A 193 -6.79 -33.86 -9.91
N TYR A 194 -7.69 -34.27 -10.81
CA TYR A 194 -9.12 -34.01 -10.67
C TYR A 194 -9.69 -34.64 -9.39
N GLU A 195 -9.44 -35.91 -9.12
CA GLU A 195 -9.94 -36.60 -7.93
C GLU A 195 -9.37 -36.01 -6.64
N TYR A 196 -8.08 -35.62 -6.65
CA TYR A 196 -7.47 -34.89 -5.54
C TYR A 196 -8.21 -33.58 -5.27
N GLN A 197 -8.40 -32.76 -6.31
CA GLN A 197 -9.08 -31.47 -6.16
C GLN A 197 -10.56 -31.65 -5.77
N ARG A 198 -11.25 -32.64 -6.33
CA ARG A 198 -12.63 -32.95 -5.96
C ARG A 198 -12.76 -33.26 -4.48
N ARG A 199 -11.87 -34.14 -3.94
CA ARG A 199 -11.82 -34.45 -2.50
C ARG A 199 -11.44 -33.22 -1.67
N ALA A 200 -10.52 -32.37 -2.16
CA ALA A 200 -10.14 -31.13 -1.48
C ALA A 200 -11.29 -30.13 -1.42
N LEU A 201 -12.09 -30.02 -2.49
CA LEU A 201 -13.30 -29.19 -2.53
C LEU A 201 -14.43 -29.67 -1.63
N ALA A 202 -14.54 -31.00 -1.44
CA ALA A 202 -15.55 -31.62 -0.56
C ALA A 202 -15.18 -31.52 0.93
N ARG A 203 -13.96 -31.16 1.28
CA ARG A 203 -13.57 -30.98 2.69
C ARG A 203 -14.28 -29.78 3.29
N PRO A 204 -14.83 -29.92 4.52
CA PRO A 204 -15.37 -28.77 5.22
C PRO A 204 -14.28 -27.70 5.40
N ASP A 205 -14.67 -26.43 5.29
CA ASP A 205 -13.72 -25.33 5.50
C ASP A 205 -13.28 -25.30 6.96
N LYS A 206 -12.03 -25.67 7.21
CA LYS A 206 -11.43 -25.62 8.55
C LYS A 206 -11.39 -24.20 9.16
N HIS A 207 -11.66 -23.19 8.36
CA HIS A 207 -11.66 -21.79 8.79
C HIS A 207 -13.08 -21.20 8.83
N ALA A 208 -14.16 -22.01 8.72
CA ALA A 208 -15.53 -21.49 8.69
C ALA A 208 -15.85 -20.59 9.90
N GLY A 209 -15.57 -21.05 11.13
CA GLY A 209 -15.75 -20.24 12.34
C GLY A 209 -14.84 -19.00 12.37
N LEU A 210 -13.58 -19.13 11.90
CA LEU A 210 -12.68 -18.01 11.80
C LEU A 210 -13.18 -16.93 10.83
N ARG A 211 -13.80 -17.31 9.70
CA ARG A 211 -14.37 -16.36 8.73
C ARG A 211 -15.47 -15.50 9.36
N VAL A 212 -16.35 -16.13 10.10
CA VAL A 212 -17.43 -15.41 10.82
C VAL A 212 -16.82 -14.37 11.77
N ARG A 213 -15.89 -14.79 12.64
CA ARG A 213 -15.27 -13.89 13.62
C ARG A 213 -14.46 -12.76 12.97
N VAL A 214 -13.72 -13.06 11.89
CA VAL A 214 -12.96 -12.04 11.12
C VAL A 214 -13.92 -10.99 10.56
N ARG A 215 -15.07 -11.40 10.03
CA ARG A 215 -16.08 -10.48 9.48
C ARG A 215 -16.70 -9.63 10.59
N GLU A 216 -17.13 -10.24 11.68
CA GLU A 216 -17.70 -9.51 12.83
C GLU A 216 -16.75 -8.42 13.37
N ILE A 217 -15.47 -8.77 13.58
CA ILE A 217 -14.47 -7.79 14.04
C ILE A 217 -14.24 -6.69 13.01
N PHE A 218 -14.19 -7.03 11.72
CA PHE A 218 -13.98 -6.04 10.67
C PHE A 218 -15.16 -5.09 10.53
N GLU A 219 -16.39 -5.61 10.55
CA GLU A 219 -17.64 -4.83 10.49
C GLU A 219 -17.83 -4.01 11.77
N GLY A 220 -17.55 -4.57 12.95
CA GLY A 220 -17.58 -3.86 14.23
C GLY A 220 -16.61 -2.66 14.28
N ALA A 221 -15.52 -2.74 13.52
CA ALA A 221 -14.61 -1.60 13.30
C ALA A 221 -15.01 -0.75 12.08
N SER A 222 -16.27 -0.83 11.62
CA SER A 222 -16.80 -0.10 10.45
C SER A 222 -15.95 -0.26 9.18
N GLY A 223 -15.32 -1.42 8.97
CA GLY A 223 -14.48 -1.69 7.79
C GLY A 223 -13.19 -0.86 7.71
N SER A 224 -12.82 -0.13 8.75
CA SER A 224 -11.73 0.84 8.75
C SER A 224 -10.37 0.28 9.21
N ARG A 225 -10.35 -0.94 9.78
CA ARG A 225 -9.18 -1.55 10.39
C ARG A 225 -8.64 -2.74 9.59
N GLY A 226 -7.33 -2.79 9.39
CA GLY A 226 -6.66 -3.83 8.62
C GLY A 226 -6.44 -5.14 9.38
N TYR A 227 -5.87 -6.14 8.70
CA TYR A 227 -5.69 -7.51 9.19
C TYR A 227 -4.90 -7.62 10.51
N ARG A 228 -3.99 -6.70 10.81
CA ARG A 228 -3.23 -6.73 12.08
C ARG A 228 -4.13 -6.44 13.28
N TYR A 229 -5.01 -5.45 13.13
CA TYR A 229 -6.01 -5.16 14.16
C TYR A 229 -6.95 -6.37 14.35
N VAL A 230 -7.48 -6.92 13.26
CA VAL A 230 -8.35 -8.11 13.33
C VAL A 230 -7.62 -9.30 13.99
N ALA A 231 -6.34 -9.51 13.67
CA ALA A 231 -5.54 -10.56 14.29
C ALA A 231 -5.29 -10.32 15.78
N HIS A 232 -5.19 -9.06 16.20
CA HIS A 232 -5.07 -8.71 17.61
C HIS A 232 -6.38 -8.99 18.35
N GLU A 233 -7.51 -8.50 17.85
CA GLU A 233 -8.85 -8.71 18.44
C GLU A 233 -9.21 -10.20 18.55
N LEU A 234 -8.86 -11.00 17.54
CA LEU A 234 -9.03 -12.45 17.61
C LEU A 234 -8.30 -13.10 18.79
N ARG A 235 -7.16 -12.55 19.20
CA ARG A 235 -6.34 -13.09 20.32
C ARG A 235 -6.75 -12.53 21.67
N SER A 236 -7.35 -11.34 21.71
CA SER A 236 -7.65 -10.59 22.93
C SER A 236 -9.11 -10.70 23.38
N GLY A 237 -10.01 -11.31 22.58
CA GLY A 237 -11.41 -11.49 22.89
C GLY A 237 -11.66 -12.51 23.99
N GLU A 238 -12.91 -12.63 24.40
CA GLU A 238 -13.37 -13.62 25.40
C GLU A 238 -13.08 -15.08 24.98
N ASP A 239 -13.19 -15.36 23.67
CA ASP A 239 -12.86 -16.63 23.02
C ASP A 239 -11.64 -16.44 22.11
N PRO A 240 -10.39 -16.51 22.61
CA PRO A 240 -9.21 -16.18 21.83
C PRO A 240 -8.92 -17.22 20.76
N ILE A 241 -8.84 -16.78 19.50
CA ILE A 241 -8.46 -17.60 18.35
C ILE A 241 -7.02 -17.31 17.97
N VAL A 242 -6.12 -18.26 18.25
CA VAL A 242 -4.68 -18.10 17.94
C VAL A 242 -4.39 -18.57 16.52
N VAL A 243 -4.26 -17.62 15.61
CA VAL A 243 -3.89 -17.86 14.20
C VAL A 243 -2.82 -16.87 13.77
N SER A 244 -2.04 -17.22 12.74
CA SER A 244 -1.03 -16.30 12.19
C SER A 244 -1.71 -15.17 11.39
N GLU A 245 -1.08 -14.00 11.41
CA GLU A 245 -1.54 -12.84 10.61
C GLU A 245 -1.66 -13.16 9.11
N LYS A 246 -0.82 -14.08 8.59
CA LYS A 246 -0.91 -14.54 7.20
C LYS A 246 -2.25 -15.23 6.91
N VAL A 247 -2.76 -16.01 7.87
CA VAL A 247 -4.07 -16.67 7.74
C VAL A 247 -5.18 -15.64 7.77
N VAL A 248 -5.16 -14.71 8.73
CA VAL A 248 -6.17 -13.63 8.83
C VAL A 248 -6.19 -12.81 7.54
N ARG A 249 -5.03 -12.37 7.06
CA ARG A 249 -4.91 -11.61 5.80
C ARG A 249 -5.46 -12.38 4.59
N ARG A 250 -5.24 -13.71 4.54
CA ARG A 250 -5.79 -14.56 3.47
C ARG A 250 -7.29 -14.63 3.57
N VAL A 251 -7.84 -14.89 4.77
CA VAL A 251 -9.29 -14.96 5.01
C VAL A 251 -9.95 -13.63 4.63
N MET A 252 -9.44 -12.50 5.09
CA MET A 252 -9.97 -11.20 4.72
C MET A 252 -10.01 -10.97 3.20
N ARG A 253 -8.95 -11.37 2.49
CA ARG A 253 -8.91 -11.26 1.02
C ARG A 253 -9.94 -12.20 0.35
N GLU A 254 -10.08 -13.43 0.83
CA GLU A 254 -11.05 -14.40 0.29
C GLU A 254 -12.49 -13.94 0.54
N GLU A 255 -12.77 -13.25 1.65
CA GLU A 255 -14.07 -12.66 1.99
C GLU A 255 -14.30 -11.27 1.35
N GLY A 256 -13.32 -10.74 0.59
CA GLY A 256 -13.44 -9.39 0.00
C GLY A 256 -13.35 -8.25 1.03
N LEU A 257 -12.88 -8.53 2.25
CA LEU A 257 -12.78 -7.54 3.33
C LEU A 257 -11.51 -6.69 3.13
N ALA A 258 -11.67 -5.54 2.52
CA ALA A 258 -10.58 -4.61 2.27
C ALA A 258 -10.88 -3.25 2.90
N VAL A 259 -9.88 -2.65 3.56
CA VAL A 259 -10.00 -1.27 4.05
C VAL A 259 -10.03 -0.33 2.85
N VAL A 260 -11.09 0.44 2.72
CA VAL A 260 -11.23 1.42 1.65
C VAL A 260 -10.63 2.74 2.11
N TYR A 261 -9.56 3.18 1.46
CA TYR A 261 -8.95 4.49 1.70
C TYR A 261 -9.51 5.51 0.71
N ALA A 262 -9.85 6.69 1.22
CA ALA A 262 -10.24 7.80 0.35
C ALA A 262 -9.09 8.17 -0.61
N LYS A 263 -9.40 8.37 -1.89
CA LYS A 263 -8.41 8.82 -2.88
C LYS A 263 -7.90 10.21 -2.47
N LYS A 264 -6.57 10.41 -2.45
CA LYS A 264 -5.98 11.74 -2.26
C LYS A 264 -6.50 12.67 -3.36
N LYS A 265 -7.17 13.76 -2.97
CA LYS A 265 -7.46 14.86 -3.91
C LYS A 265 -6.16 15.53 -4.29
N ALA A 266 -6.03 15.97 -5.55
CA ALA A 266 -4.86 16.72 -6.03
C ALA A 266 -4.60 17.94 -5.14
N GLY A 267 -3.31 18.20 -4.88
CA GLY A 267 -2.86 19.13 -3.86
C GLY A 267 -3.39 20.55 -4.03
N TYR A 268 -3.76 21.15 -2.91
CA TYR A 268 -4.10 22.56 -2.79
C TYR A 268 -2.81 23.39 -2.79
N SER A 269 -2.75 24.47 -3.57
CA SER A 269 -1.62 25.40 -3.57
C SER A 269 -1.74 26.32 -2.35
N SER A 270 -0.75 26.33 -1.47
CA SER A 270 -0.71 27.23 -0.32
C SER A 270 -0.46 28.68 -0.73
N TYR A 271 -1.08 29.60 -0.02
CA TYR A 271 -0.87 31.07 -0.18
C TYR A 271 0.60 31.45 -0.06
N LYS A 272 1.11 32.26 -1.00
CA LYS A 272 2.53 32.61 -1.11
C LYS A 272 2.95 33.89 -0.34
N GLY A 273 2.03 34.59 0.33
CA GLY A 273 2.31 35.79 1.08
C GLY A 273 3.00 35.57 2.43
N GLU A 274 3.92 36.43 2.83
CA GLU A 274 4.47 36.51 4.19
C GLU A 274 3.84 37.67 4.94
N ILE A 275 3.33 37.41 6.16
CA ILE A 275 2.61 38.37 6.97
C ILE A 275 3.48 38.87 8.17
N SER A 276 4.43 38.09 8.65
CA SER A 276 5.39 38.44 9.73
C SER A 276 6.51 37.42 9.84
N ASP A 277 7.56 37.69 10.62
CA ASP A 277 8.64 36.76 10.94
C ASP A 277 8.06 35.51 11.62
N ALA A 278 8.49 34.34 11.12
CA ALA A 278 8.09 33.04 11.64
C ALA A 278 9.18 32.46 12.54
N PRO A 279 8.85 31.89 13.71
CA PRO A 279 9.81 31.22 14.58
C PRO A 279 10.54 30.10 13.83
N GLU A 280 11.76 29.78 14.31
CA GLU A 280 12.59 28.73 13.73
C GLU A 280 11.94 27.34 13.84
N ASN A 281 12.25 26.46 12.88
CA ASN A 281 11.84 25.08 12.92
C ASN A 281 12.73 24.25 13.89
N LEU A 282 12.34 24.16 15.14
CA LEU A 282 13.08 23.46 16.19
C LEU A 282 12.95 21.93 16.06
N VAL A 283 11.83 21.42 15.55
CA VAL A 283 11.48 20.00 15.55
C VAL A 283 12.21 19.18 14.49
N ARG A 284 12.66 19.82 13.39
CA ARG A 284 13.48 19.20 12.31
C ARG A 284 12.97 17.83 11.81
N ARG A 285 11.65 17.60 11.82
CA ARG A 285 10.95 16.34 11.47
C ARG A 285 11.13 15.18 12.45
N ASP A 286 11.68 15.43 13.62
CA ASP A 286 11.66 14.46 14.70
C ASP A 286 10.38 14.66 15.51
N PHE A 287 9.42 13.75 15.33
CA PHE A 287 8.12 13.77 16.02
C PHE A 287 8.10 12.75 17.17
N HIS A 288 9.24 12.49 17.80
CA HIS A 288 9.33 11.67 18.98
C HIS A 288 9.43 12.57 20.22
N ALA A 289 8.69 12.19 21.25
CA ALA A 289 8.78 12.77 22.59
C ALA A 289 9.04 11.65 23.59
N ALA A 290 9.90 11.89 24.56
CA ALA A 290 10.23 10.90 25.58
C ALA A 290 9.21 10.89 26.73
N ALA A 291 8.54 12.00 26.97
CA ALA A 291 7.50 12.17 27.97
C ALA A 291 6.29 12.92 27.40
N PRO A 292 5.10 12.80 28.07
CA PRO A 292 3.95 13.60 27.72
C PRO A 292 4.24 15.10 27.85
N ASN A 293 3.62 15.89 26.97
CA ASN A 293 3.72 17.33 26.99
C ASN A 293 5.13 17.91 26.71
N GLU A 294 5.99 17.17 26.01
CA GLU A 294 7.26 17.71 25.50
C GLU A 294 7.08 18.34 24.11
N LEU A 295 6.33 17.69 23.22
CA LEU A 295 6.12 18.13 21.85
C LEU A 295 4.67 17.99 21.43
N TRP A 296 4.04 19.12 21.14
CA TRP A 296 2.69 19.20 20.61
C TRP A 296 2.68 19.57 19.14
N LEU A 297 1.74 19.03 18.39
CA LEU A 297 1.44 19.42 17.01
C LEU A 297 0.02 19.95 16.92
N THR A 298 -0.17 20.95 16.09
CA THR A 298 -1.50 21.49 15.80
C THR A 298 -1.64 21.85 14.33
N ASP A 299 -2.84 21.71 13.81
CA ASP A 299 -3.26 22.11 12.48
C ASP A 299 -4.80 22.13 12.44
N ILE A 300 -5.39 22.81 11.45
CA ILE A 300 -6.85 22.85 11.30
C ILE A 300 -7.25 21.97 10.11
N THR A 301 -8.25 21.11 10.33
CA THR A 301 -8.85 20.33 9.24
C THR A 301 -10.33 20.65 9.06
N GLU A 302 -10.80 20.53 7.82
CA GLU A 302 -12.16 20.81 7.38
C GLU A 302 -12.92 19.51 7.09
N PHE A 303 -14.21 19.49 7.44
CA PHE A 303 -15.20 18.50 7.05
C PHE A 303 -16.30 19.20 6.26
N GLY A 304 -16.46 18.84 4.97
CA GLY A 304 -17.54 19.37 4.12
C GLY A 304 -18.78 18.51 4.28
N LEU A 305 -19.83 19.07 4.83
CA LEU A 305 -21.16 18.47 5.00
C LEU A 305 -22.12 19.05 3.94
N PRO A 306 -23.26 18.40 3.66
CA PRO A 306 -24.28 18.97 2.77
C PRO A 306 -24.74 20.37 3.24
N ASP A 307 -24.90 20.58 4.53
CA ASP A 307 -25.43 21.81 5.13
C ASP A 307 -24.34 22.84 5.50
N GLY A 308 -23.08 22.59 5.16
CA GLY A 308 -22.00 23.52 5.45
C GLY A 308 -20.67 22.87 5.79
N LYS A 309 -19.84 23.58 6.56
CA LYS A 309 -18.50 23.12 6.91
C LYS A 309 -18.30 23.09 8.40
N VAL A 310 -17.58 22.10 8.88
CA VAL A 310 -17.11 22.00 10.27
C VAL A 310 -15.59 21.93 10.26
N TYR A 311 -14.97 22.61 11.20
CA TYR A 311 -13.53 22.68 11.38
C TYR A 311 -13.14 22.11 12.73
N LEU A 312 -12.02 21.41 12.75
CA LEU A 312 -11.42 20.81 13.94
C LEU A 312 -9.99 21.36 14.09
N SER A 313 -9.69 21.89 15.27
CA SER A 313 -8.35 22.29 15.69
C SER A 313 -7.92 21.42 16.88
N PRO A 314 -7.14 20.34 16.69
CA PRO A 314 -6.66 19.50 17.77
C PRO A 314 -5.23 19.87 18.18
N ILE A 315 -4.87 19.59 19.42
CA ILE A 315 -3.50 19.56 19.92
C ILE A 315 -3.09 18.11 20.12
N LEU A 316 -2.17 17.62 19.29
CA LEU A 316 -1.67 16.25 19.30
C LEU A 316 -0.38 16.16 20.09
N ASP A 317 -0.31 15.32 21.10
CA ASP A 317 0.92 15.00 21.82
C ASP A 317 1.72 13.94 21.08
N CYS A 318 3.00 14.23 20.78
CA CYS A 318 3.87 13.32 20.05
C CYS A 318 4.30 12.10 20.85
N PHE A 319 4.21 12.12 22.16
CA PHE A 319 4.58 11.00 23.05
C PHE A 319 3.81 9.72 22.69
N ASP A 320 2.50 9.78 22.69
CA ASP A 320 1.62 8.66 22.41
C ASP A 320 0.70 8.89 21.21
N GLY A 321 0.73 10.10 20.66
CA GLY A 321 -0.16 10.56 19.60
C GLY A 321 -1.62 10.69 20.08
N GLY A 322 -1.84 10.87 21.36
CA GLY A 322 -3.11 11.27 21.94
C GLY A 322 -3.41 12.75 21.69
N LEU A 323 -4.62 13.15 21.94
CA LEU A 323 -5.04 14.53 21.84
C LEU A 323 -5.05 15.14 23.24
N ALA A 324 -4.22 16.16 23.48
CA ALA A 324 -4.23 16.91 24.72
C ALA A 324 -5.54 17.72 24.86
N ALA A 325 -5.96 18.35 23.77
CA ALA A 325 -7.24 19.04 23.68
C ALA A 325 -7.66 19.20 22.21
N TRP A 326 -8.90 19.68 22.00
CA TRP A 326 -9.41 20.05 20.68
C TRP A 326 -10.55 21.06 20.80
N SER A 327 -10.79 21.78 19.68
CA SER A 327 -11.97 22.61 19.50
C SER A 327 -12.64 22.28 18.16
N ILE A 328 -13.97 22.36 18.13
CA ILE A 328 -14.81 22.12 16.96
C ILE A 328 -15.64 23.38 16.70
N GLY A 329 -15.68 23.86 15.48
CA GLY A 329 -16.44 25.06 15.13
C GLY A 329 -16.83 25.08 13.66
N THR A 330 -17.65 26.07 13.29
CA THR A 330 -18.14 26.26 11.91
C THR A 330 -17.31 27.25 11.09
N SER A 331 -16.31 27.86 11.71
CA SER A 331 -15.40 28.82 11.05
C SER A 331 -13.96 28.58 11.46
N PRO A 332 -13.00 28.60 10.53
CA PRO A 332 -11.57 28.46 10.83
C PRO A 332 -10.99 29.81 11.28
N ASN A 333 -11.44 30.32 12.40
CA ASN A 333 -11.02 31.60 12.96
C ASN A 333 -9.96 31.44 14.06
N ALA A 334 -9.46 32.57 14.58
CA ALA A 334 -8.47 32.56 15.66
C ALA A 334 -9.03 31.95 16.96
N GLU A 335 -10.29 32.17 17.24
CA GLU A 335 -10.96 31.64 18.43
C GLU A 335 -10.91 30.11 18.45
N LEU A 336 -11.17 29.45 17.31
CA LEU A 336 -11.09 28.00 17.18
C LEU A 336 -9.68 27.48 17.55
N ALA A 337 -8.62 28.11 17.04
CA ALA A 337 -7.26 27.72 17.36
C ALA A 337 -6.87 28.04 18.81
N ASN A 338 -7.21 29.23 19.29
CA ASN A 338 -6.88 29.67 20.65
C ASN A 338 -7.56 28.80 21.70
N SER A 339 -8.86 28.48 21.53
CA SER A 339 -9.61 27.64 22.46
C SER A 339 -8.99 26.25 22.61
N SER A 340 -8.52 25.63 21.54
CA SER A 340 -7.85 24.32 21.62
C SER A 340 -6.52 24.41 22.37
N LEU A 341 -5.75 25.48 22.17
CA LEU A 341 -4.47 25.67 22.86
C LEU A 341 -4.67 26.00 24.34
N GLU A 342 -5.63 26.88 24.69
CA GLU A 342 -5.96 27.19 26.08
C GLU A 342 -6.42 25.95 26.84
N ALA A 343 -7.30 25.15 26.24
CA ALA A 343 -7.74 23.89 26.81
C ALA A 343 -6.58 22.91 27.03
N ALA A 344 -5.63 22.82 26.08
CA ALA A 344 -4.42 22.00 26.23
C ALA A 344 -3.51 22.52 27.35
N CYS A 345 -3.31 23.84 27.44
CA CYS A 345 -2.55 24.45 28.53
C CYS A 345 -3.17 24.16 29.92
N GLY A 346 -4.48 24.05 29.99
CA GLY A 346 -5.20 23.68 31.22
C GLY A 346 -4.92 22.25 31.71
N THR A 347 -4.31 21.38 30.86
CA THR A 347 -3.91 20.02 31.23
C THR A 347 -2.45 19.91 31.69
N LEU A 348 -1.67 21.00 31.59
CA LEU A 348 -0.27 21.01 31.97
C LEU A 348 -0.08 21.01 33.49
N SER A 349 0.88 20.20 33.94
CA SER A 349 1.37 20.27 35.30
C SER A 349 2.43 21.37 35.44
N GLU A 350 2.72 21.79 36.65
CA GLU A 350 3.76 22.77 36.94
C GLU A 350 5.13 22.33 36.36
N GLY A 351 5.81 23.25 35.69
CA GLY A 351 7.09 22.99 35.04
C GLY A 351 7.04 22.34 33.64
N GLN A 352 5.86 22.05 33.12
CA GLN A 352 5.73 21.55 31.75
C GLN A 352 5.58 22.72 30.75
N HIS A 353 6.50 22.80 29.78
CA HIS A 353 6.57 23.83 28.74
C HIS A 353 6.73 23.21 27.36
N PRO A 354 5.66 22.63 26.77
CA PRO A 354 5.76 21.93 25.50
C PRO A 354 6.27 22.82 24.36
N VAL A 355 7.10 22.23 23.50
CA VAL A 355 7.35 22.79 22.17
C VAL A 355 6.11 22.55 21.33
N THR A 356 5.43 23.59 20.92
CA THR A 356 4.24 23.44 20.07
C THR A 356 4.56 23.82 18.65
N ARG A 357 4.31 22.90 17.73
CA ARG A 357 4.54 23.09 16.31
C ARG A 357 3.25 23.27 15.56
N SER A 358 3.22 24.31 14.71
CA SER A 358 2.16 24.59 13.75
C SER A 358 2.72 24.76 12.34
N ASP A 359 1.84 24.79 11.34
CA ASP A 359 2.15 25.36 10.05
C ASP A 359 2.25 26.89 10.13
N ARG A 360 2.46 27.55 8.97
CA ARG A 360 2.51 29.02 8.87
C ARG A 360 1.13 29.65 8.62
N GLY A 361 0.05 28.98 9.00
CA GLY A 361 -1.29 29.53 8.90
C GLY A 361 -1.43 30.86 9.65
N CYS A 362 -2.26 31.77 9.14
CA CYS A 362 -2.46 33.10 9.77
C CYS A 362 -2.94 32.99 11.21
N HIS A 363 -3.72 31.97 11.54
CA HIS A 363 -4.27 31.73 12.88
C HIS A 363 -3.20 31.57 13.96
N TYR A 364 -2.06 30.99 13.63
CA TYR A 364 -0.93 30.76 14.54
C TYR A 364 0.04 31.92 14.65
N ARG A 365 -0.30 33.06 14.08
CA ARG A 365 0.52 34.30 14.05
C ARG A 365 -0.20 35.51 14.63
N TRP A 366 -1.44 35.36 15.05
CA TRP A 366 -2.22 36.42 15.61
C TRP A 366 -1.88 36.71 17.08
N PRO A 367 -2.10 37.95 17.56
CA PRO A 367 -1.71 38.36 18.91
C PRO A 367 -2.29 37.47 20.02
N GLY A 368 -3.56 37.03 19.89
CA GLY A 368 -4.17 36.14 20.86
C GLY A 368 -3.46 34.80 21.01
N TRP A 369 -3.03 34.18 19.88
CA TRP A 369 -2.25 32.97 19.91
C TRP A 369 -0.91 33.18 20.62
N ILE A 370 -0.21 34.28 20.31
CA ILE A 370 1.08 34.64 20.90
C ILE A 370 0.95 34.87 22.42
N ALA A 371 -0.10 35.58 22.85
CA ALA A 371 -0.35 35.83 24.26
C ALA A 371 -0.54 34.54 25.09
N ILE A 372 -1.17 33.49 24.52
CA ILE A 372 -1.33 32.19 25.20
C ILE A 372 0.05 31.53 25.40
N TYR A 373 0.95 31.63 24.43
CA TYR A 373 2.32 31.11 24.56
C TYR A 373 3.10 31.82 25.65
N GLU A 374 3.05 33.14 25.68
CA GLU A 374 3.75 33.96 26.68
C GLU A 374 3.21 33.66 28.09
N LYS A 375 1.88 33.61 28.25
CA LYS A 375 1.24 33.30 29.50
C LYS A 375 1.62 31.93 30.07
N ASN A 376 1.77 30.93 29.21
CA ASN A 376 2.01 29.54 29.62
C ASN A 376 3.47 29.09 29.40
N LEU A 377 4.36 30.00 29.03
CA LEU A 377 5.79 29.77 28.77
C LEU A 377 6.04 28.66 27.74
N LEU A 378 5.17 28.57 26.72
CA LEU A 378 5.28 27.57 25.67
C LEU A 378 6.37 27.96 24.65
N VAL A 379 7.01 26.97 24.02
CA VAL A 379 7.99 27.21 22.99
C VAL A 379 7.36 27.08 21.60
N ARG A 380 7.46 28.13 20.78
CA ARG A 380 6.90 28.13 19.43
C ARG A 380 7.86 27.54 18.42
N SER A 381 7.35 26.67 17.56
CA SER A 381 8.08 26.13 16.40
C SER A 381 7.17 26.16 15.17
N MET A 382 7.67 26.59 14.02
CA MET A 382 6.90 26.63 12.78
C MET A 382 7.59 25.85 11.66
N SER A 383 6.78 25.23 10.78
CA SER A 383 7.31 24.54 9.59
C SER A 383 8.02 25.51 8.64
N LYS A 384 8.97 25.02 7.83
CA LYS A 384 9.52 25.80 6.72
C LYS A 384 8.45 26.02 5.65
N LYS A 385 8.44 27.19 5.01
CA LYS A 385 7.49 27.54 3.96
C LYS A 385 7.49 26.49 2.84
N GLY A 386 6.33 25.94 2.50
CA GLY A 386 6.16 24.99 1.41
C GLY A 386 6.73 23.57 1.65
N CYS A 387 7.08 23.21 2.90
CA CYS A 387 7.59 21.89 3.25
C CYS A 387 6.47 21.01 3.87
N SER A 388 5.63 20.40 3.03
CA SER A 388 4.59 19.45 3.45
C SER A 388 5.11 18.29 4.35
N PRO A 389 6.31 17.70 4.14
CA PRO A 389 6.82 16.64 5.02
C PRO A 389 7.01 17.06 6.48
N ASP A 390 7.03 18.35 6.72
CA ASP A 390 7.25 18.90 8.05
C ASP A 390 6.03 18.77 8.98
N ASN A 391 4.84 18.36 8.49
CA ASN A 391 3.62 18.14 9.27
C ASN A 391 3.05 16.71 9.12
N SER A 392 3.91 15.75 8.74
CA SER A 392 3.48 14.40 8.38
C SER A 392 2.75 13.63 9.50
N ALA A 393 3.08 13.89 10.77
CA ALA A 393 2.40 13.23 11.89
C ALA A 393 0.94 13.71 12.03
N MET A 394 0.71 15.02 11.83
CA MET A 394 -0.62 15.62 11.85
C MET A 394 -1.44 15.20 10.63
N GLU A 395 -0.83 15.20 9.42
CA GLU A 395 -1.44 14.65 8.21
C GLU A 395 -1.85 13.18 8.40
N GLY A 396 -0.99 12.39 9.05
CA GLY A 396 -1.27 11.00 9.40
C GLY A 396 -2.43 10.84 10.38
N PHE A 397 -2.58 11.73 11.35
CA PHE A 397 -3.73 11.77 12.25
C PHE A 397 -5.01 12.11 11.47
N PHE A 398 -5.02 13.19 10.70
CA PHE A 398 -6.19 13.60 9.92
C PHE A 398 -6.61 12.55 8.87
N GLY A 399 -5.64 11.91 8.24
CA GLY A 399 -5.93 10.82 7.31
C GLY A 399 -6.66 9.66 7.97
N ARG A 400 -6.23 9.26 9.17
CA ARG A 400 -6.92 8.22 9.97
C ARG A 400 -8.28 8.66 10.45
N LEU A 401 -8.39 9.85 11.02
CA LEU A 401 -9.65 10.43 11.49
C LEU A 401 -10.69 10.47 10.35
N LYS A 402 -10.32 11.02 9.21
CA LYS A 402 -11.23 11.11 8.06
C LYS A 402 -11.60 9.73 7.51
N ASN A 403 -10.67 8.80 7.47
CA ASN A 403 -10.95 7.46 6.99
C ASN A 403 -11.83 6.65 7.95
N GLU A 404 -11.60 6.73 9.25
CA GLU A 404 -12.34 5.95 10.25
C GLU A 404 -13.69 6.57 10.61
N PHE A 405 -13.81 7.89 10.58
CA PHE A 405 -15.00 8.59 11.02
C PHE A 405 -15.83 9.19 9.87
N PHE A 406 -15.19 9.79 8.85
CA PHE A 406 -15.89 10.68 7.92
C PHE A 406 -16.21 10.04 6.57
N HIS A 407 -15.23 9.47 5.85
CA HIS A 407 -15.35 9.16 4.42
C HIS A 407 -16.29 8.01 4.06
N HIS A 408 -16.63 7.14 5.00
CA HIS A 408 -17.45 5.94 4.75
C HIS A 408 -18.86 6.05 5.32
N ARG A 409 -19.29 7.27 5.63
CA ARG A 409 -20.63 7.55 6.16
C ARG A 409 -21.37 8.50 5.24
N ASP A 410 -22.66 8.30 5.11
CA ASP A 410 -23.55 9.28 4.52
C ASP A 410 -23.93 10.32 5.60
N TRP A 411 -23.67 11.58 5.28
CA TRP A 411 -23.95 12.71 6.15
C TRP A 411 -25.20 13.48 5.72
N SER A 412 -25.95 12.95 4.76
CA SER A 412 -27.22 13.57 4.33
C SER A 412 -28.22 13.60 5.47
N GLY A 413 -28.77 14.76 5.76
CA GLY A 413 -29.76 14.94 6.83
C GLY A 413 -29.20 14.95 8.26
N VAL A 414 -27.87 14.95 8.43
CA VAL A 414 -27.22 15.09 9.75
C VAL A 414 -26.95 16.58 10.02
N PRO A 415 -27.64 17.21 11.00
CA PRO A 415 -27.41 18.60 11.33
C PRO A 415 -25.98 18.86 11.85
N ILE A 416 -25.44 20.05 11.59
CA ILE A 416 -24.09 20.44 12.05
C ILE A 416 -23.87 20.20 13.54
N PRO A 417 -24.80 20.56 14.48
CA PRO A 417 -24.59 20.28 15.88
C PRO A 417 -24.52 18.80 16.25
N GLU A 418 -25.25 17.95 15.52
CA GLU A 418 -25.17 16.49 15.67
C GLU A 418 -23.83 15.96 15.19
N PHE A 419 -23.37 16.40 14.03
CA PHE A 419 -22.04 16.04 13.52
C PHE A 419 -20.94 16.44 14.52
N CYS A 420 -21.00 17.63 15.10
CA CYS A 420 -20.04 18.09 16.12
C CYS A 420 -20.03 17.17 17.35
N ARG A 421 -21.20 16.73 17.83
CA ARG A 421 -21.30 15.78 18.95
C ARG A 421 -20.70 14.41 18.59
N MET A 422 -20.99 13.90 17.38
CA MET A 422 -20.44 12.63 16.90
C MET A 422 -18.92 12.71 16.73
N LEU A 423 -18.40 13.84 16.23
CA LEU A 423 -16.97 14.07 16.09
C LEU A 423 -16.29 14.13 17.47
N ASP A 424 -16.85 14.86 18.43
CA ASP A 424 -16.33 14.92 19.81
C ASP A 424 -16.29 13.51 20.44
N SER A 425 -17.37 12.75 20.32
CA SER A 425 -17.44 11.38 20.81
C SER A 425 -16.37 10.49 20.18
N TYR A 426 -16.10 10.65 18.87
CA TYR A 426 -15.04 9.92 18.20
C TYR A 426 -13.64 10.32 18.72
N LEU A 427 -13.39 11.61 18.98
CA LEU A 427 -12.10 12.09 19.49
C LEU A 427 -11.85 11.57 20.93
N ARG A 428 -12.89 11.50 21.77
CA ARG A 428 -12.80 10.83 23.08
C ARG A 428 -12.48 9.33 22.93
N TYR A 429 -13.22 8.65 22.08
CA TYR A 429 -12.89 7.24 21.75
C TYR A 429 -11.46 7.09 21.22
N TYR A 430 -10.97 8.03 20.40
CA TYR A 430 -9.60 8.01 19.88
C TYR A 430 -8.57 8.02 21.01
N ASN A 431 -8.80 8.79 22.07
CA ASN A 431 -7.92 8.83 23.24
C ASN A 431 -8.09 7.61 24.16
N GLU A 432 -9.33 7.22 24.44
CA GLU A 432 -9.65 6.27 25.51
C GLU A 432 -9.74 4.82 25.04
N GLY A 433 -10.25 4.58 23.81
CA GLY A 433 -10.60 3.25 23.33
C GLY A 433 -9.84 2.81 22.09
N ARG A 434 -9.30 3.73 21.27
CA ARG A 434 -8.68 3.37 20.02
C ARG A 434 -7.27 2.77 20.23
N SER A 435 -7.16 1.45 20.13
CA SER A 435 -5.88 0.74 20.23
C SER A 435 -4.90 1.12 19.10
N LYS A 436 -3.62 1.24 19.45
CA LYS A 436 -2.50 1.56 18.54
C LYS A 436 -1.42 0.50 18.65
N GLU A 437 -1.03 -0.10 17.51
CA GLU A 437 0.03 -1.14 17.47
C GLU A 437 1.33 -0.66 18.12
N ARG A 438 1.74 0.60 17.86
CA ARG A 438 2.96 1.19 18.44
C ARG A 438 2.95 1.35 19.96
N LEU A 439 1.75 1.37 20.59
CA LEU A 439 1.57 1.46 22.02
C LEU A 439 1.28 0.08 22.67
N GLY A 440 1.68 -1.01 22.01
CA GLY A 440 1.37 -2.35 22.48
C GLY A 440 -0.12 -2.67 22.45
N TRP A 441 -0.84 -2.13 21.45
CA TRP A 441 -2.29 -2.26 21.28
C TRP A 441 -3.14 -1.59 22.38
N MET A 442 -2.54 -0.68 23.12
CA MET A 442 -3.27 0.20 24.06
C MET A 442 -3.75 1.47 23.37
N SER A 443 -4.78 2.09 23.91
CA SER A 443 -5.13 3.47 23.58
C SER A 443 -4.12 4.44 24.22
N PRO A 444 -4.05 5.70 23.78
CA PRO A 444 -3.18 6.70 24.40
C PRO A 444 -3.37 6.79 25.93
N MET A 445 -4.60 6.85 26.40
CA MET A 445 -4.89 6.95 27.84
C MET A 445 -4.57 5.66 28.60
N GLN A 446 -4.82 4.49 28.00
CA GLN A 446 -4.40 3.21 28.59
C GLN A 446 -2.88 3.12 28.68
N TYR A 447 -2.16 3.59 27.66
CA TYR A 447 -0.71 3.60 27.64
C TYR A 447 -0.14 4.52 28.74
N ARG A 448 -0.66 5.74 28.91
CA ARG A 448 -0.27 6.64 30.01
C ARG A 448 -0.51 5.99 31.37
N ARG A 449 -1.69 5.40 31.59
CA ARG A 449 -1.99 4.68 32.85
C ARG A 449 -1.06 3.51 33.11
N SER A 450 -0.68 2.76 32.08
CA SER A 450 0.28 1.63 32.23
C SER A 450 1.68 2.08 32.66
N LEU A 451 2.02 3.35 32.39
CA LEU A 451 3.29 3.97 32.81
C LEU A 451 3.16 4.73 34.14
N GLY A 452 2.00 4.70 34.80
CA GLY A 452 1.74 5.45 36.05
C GLY A 452 1.63 6.96 35.83
N LEU A 453 1.44 7.41 34.60
CA LEU A 453 1.26 8.83 34.27
C LEU A 453 -0.21 9.24 34.44
N ALA A 454 -0.43 10.47 34.89
CA ALA A 454 -1.77 11.04 34.94
C ALA A 454 -2.37 11.05 33.53
N ALA A 455 -3.63 10.62 33.43
CA ALA A 455 -4.38 10.51 32.20
C ALA A 455 -5.40 11.63 32.10
#